data_90cb164c86e82a4ed97eb00dadf9b593
#
_entry.id   90cb164c86e82a4ed97eb00dadf9b593
#
_cell.length_a   1.000
_cell.length_b   1.000
_cell.length_c   1.000
_cell.angle_alpha   90.00
_cell.angle_beta   90.00
_cell.angle_gamma   90.00
#
_symmetry.space_group_name_H-M   'P 1'
#
loop_
_entity.id
_entity.type
_entity.pdbx_description
1 polymer ?
#
loop_
_entity_poly.entity_id
_entity_poly.type
_entity_poly.pdbx_seq_one_letter_code
_entity_poly.pdbx_strand_id
1 'polypeptide(L)'
;ETAHGKLRMLEKGCFQDIDVALMMHGSPTTTVDVKSMAMSKFTVTFHGKKSHAALKPEAGRSALDALLLAFQAVEFLREHVPEDTRMHYTISQSPGPVNVVPDTAVGVFSLRSYSRQKLDGVVERFLKIIQGAALMSDVTFDIKEGDRLANKIPVLKLNDLLMENA
;
A
#
# COMPACT_ATOMS: atom_id res chain seq x y z
N GLU A 1 -0.45 -12.75 -8.54
CA GLU A 1 -1.82 -12.55 -9.07
C GLU A 1 -2.16 -11.07 -9.05
N THR A 2 -2.42 -10.50 -10.21
CA THR A 2 -2.96 -9.15 -10.29
C THR A 2 -4.49 -9.23 -10.17
N ALA A 3 -5.05 -8.66 -9.11
CA ALA A 3 -6.50 -8.66 -8.85
C ALA A 3 -7.34 -7.85 -9.87
N HIS A 4 -6.73 -7.42 -10.97
CA HIS A 4 -7.33 -6.50 -11.93
C HIS A 4 -8.42 -7.12 -12.83
N GLY A 5 -8.50 -8.45 -12.97
CA GLY A 5 -9.45 -9.10 -13.88
C GLY A 5 -10.91 -8.77 -13.54
N LYS A 6 -11.32 -8.97 -12.29
CA LYS A 6 -12.69 -8.70 -11.82
C LYS A 6 -13.04 -7.21 -11.79
N LEU A 7 -12.08 -6.35 -11.47
CA LEU A 7 -12.28 -4.90 -11.54
C LEU A 7 -12.55 -4.43 -12.97
N ARG A 8 -11.78 -4.92 -13.94
CA ARG A 8 -12.01 -4.64 -15.38
C ARG A 8 -13.35 -5.16 -15.88
N MET A 9 -13.80 -6.34 -15.40
CA MET A 9 -15.12 -6.87 -15.71
C MET A 9 -16.22 -5.97 -15.13
N LEU A 10 -16.06 -5.48 -13.90
CA LEU A 10 -17.00 -4.56 -13.26
C LEU A 10 -17.06 -3.23 -14.04
N GLU A 11 -15.93 -2.64 -14.39
CA GLU A 11 -15.84 -1.42 -15.19
C GLU A 11 -16.49 -1.55 -16.57
N LYS A 12 -16.44 -2.75 -17.16
CA LYS A 12 -17.08 -3.05 -18.45
C LYS A 12 -18.56 -3.42 -18.32
N GLY A 13 -19.14 -3.35 -17.13
CA GLY A 13 -20.56 -3.65 -16.90
C GLY A 13 -20.93 -5.14 -16.98
N CYS A 14 -19.96 -6.07 -16.91
CA CYS A 14 -20.22 -7.51 -17.02
C CYS A 14 -21.14 -8.07 -15.92
N PHE A 15 -21.44 -7.29 -14.89
CA PHE A 15 -22.28 -7.72 -13.76
C PHE A 15 -23.61 -6.95 -13.67
N GLN A 16 -23.96 -6.13 -14.66
CA GLN A 16 -25.14 -5.24 -14.60
C GLN A 16 -26.48 -6.01 -14.51
N ASP A 17 -26.57 -7.16 -15.17
CA ASP A 17 -27.78 -7.99 -15.24
C ASP A 17 -27.68 -9.25 -14.38
N ILE A 18 -26.80 -9.25 -13.38
CA ILE A 18 -26.55 -10.40 -12.50
C ILE A 18 -27.04 -10.08 -11.08
N ASP A 19 -28.04 -10.82 -10.59
CA ASP A 19 -28.58 -10.67 -9.24
C ASP A 19 -27.61 -11.23 -8.18
N VAL A 20 -26.89 -12.32 -8.49
CA VAL A 20 -26.00 -13.01 -7.56
C VAL A 20 -24.73 -13.46 -8.28
N ALA A 21 -23.58 -13.15 -7.71
CA ALA A 21 -22.27 -13.64 -8.17
C ALA A 21 -21.62 -14.47 -7.06
N LEU A 22 -21.28 -15.72 -7.37
CA LEU A 22 -20.60 -16.63 -6.47
C LEU A 22 -19.19 -16.91 -6.98
N MET A 23 -18.23 -17.04 -6.05
CA MET A 23 -16.86 -17.39 -6.38
C MET A 23 -16.32 -18.35 -5.33
N MET A 24 -15.72 -19.44 -5.78
CA MET A 24 -14.95 -20.34 -4.93
C MET A 24 -13.45 -20.04 -5.04
N HIS A 25 -12.77 -20.19 -3.91
CA HIS A 25 -11.30 -20.08 -3.82
C HIS A 25 -10.78 -21.26 -3.01
N GLY A 26 -9.70 -21.90 -3.49
CA GLY A 26 -9.05 -22.99 -2.77
C GLY A 26 -8.59 -22.54 -1.37
N SER A 27 -8.94 -23.33 -0.35
CA SER A 27 -8.62 -23.08 1.06
C SER A 27 -8.37 -24.42 1.76
N PRO A 28 -7.52 -24.47 2.81
CA PRO A 28 -7.31 -25.70 3.59
C PRO A 28 -8.55 -26.20 4.32
N THR A 29 -9.52 -25.32 4.57
CA THR A 29 -10.78 -25.62 5.25
C THR A 29 -11.95 -25.03 4.48
N THR A 30 -13.09 -25.72 4.51
CA THR A 30 -14.34 -25.18 3.95
C THR A 30 -14.86 -24.05 4.83
N THR A 31 -14.91 -22.86 4.27
CA THR A 31 -15.39 -21.65 4.97
C THR A 31 -16.14 -20.74 3.99
N VAL A 32 -17.17 -20.06 4.46
CA VAL A 32 -17.97 -19.16 3.63
C VAL A 32 -17.89 -17.68 4.04
N ASP A 33 -17.51 -17.39 5.26
CA ASP A 33 -17.41 -16.02 5.77
C ASP A 33 -15.97 -15.64 6.12
N VAL A 34 -15.13 -15.59 5.09
CA VAL A 34 -13.74 -15.12 5.25
C VAL A 34 -13.71 -13.60 5.11
N LYS A 35 -13.34 -12.91 6.18
CA LYS A 35 -13.11 -11.45 6.14
C LYS A 35 -11.93 -11.16 5.20
N SER A 36 -12.13 -10.23 4.26
CA SER A 36 -11.06 -9.71 3.42
C SER A 36 -10.79 -8.25 3.74
N MET A 37 -9.52 -7.88 3.72
CA MET A 37 -9.10 -6.50 3.95
C MET A 37 -9.14 -5.70 2.65
N ALA A 38 -9.59 -4.44 2.73
CA ALA A 38 -9.25 -3.43 1.74
C ALA A 38 -7.74 -3.23 1.70
N MET A 39 -7.21 -2.86 0.55
CA MET A 39 -5.78 -2.64 0.34
C MET A 39 -5.54 -1.42 -0.53
N SER A 40 -4.50 -0.66 -0.20
CA SER A 40 -3.88 0.35 -1.07
C SER A 40 -2.38 0.09 -1.11
N LYS A 41 -1.81 0.06 -2.31
CA LYS A 41 -0.38 -0.15 -2.53
C LYS A 41 0.22 1.06 -3.22
N PHE A 42 1.39 1.48 -2.76
CA PHE A 42 2.10 2.63 -3.30
C PHE A 42 3.56 2.27 -3.57
N THR A 43 4.06 2.73 -4.71
CA THR A 43 5.50 2.81 -4.95
C THR A 43 5.89 4.27 -4.88
N VAL A 44 6.78 4.60 -3.95
CA VAL A 44 7.28 5.96 -3.74
C VAL A 44 8.73 6.01 -4.17
N THR A 45 9.04 6.94 -5.06
CA THR A 45 10.41 7.23 -5.49
C THR A 45 10.81 8.60 -4.98
N PHE A 46 11.83 8.67 -4.14
CA PHE A 46 12.46 9.94 -3.75
C PHE A 46 13.59 10.26 -4.70
N HIS A 47 13.72 11.54 -5.05
CA HIS A 47 14.73 12.09 -5.95
C HIS A 47 15.56 13.13 -5.22
N GLY A 48 16.82 12.83 -5.00
CA GLY A 48 17.79 13.66 -4.32
C GLY A 48 18.88 14.16 -5.28
N LYS A 49 20.08 14.37 -4.73
CA LYS A 49 21.24 14.85 -5.47
C LYS A 49 22.48 14.10 -5.04
N LYS A 50 23.21 13.50 -6.00
CA LYS A 50 24.48 12.82 -5.77
C LYS A 50 25.56 13.75 -5.29
N SER A 51 26.41 13.25 -4.40
CA SER A 51 27.71 13.86 -4.06
C SER A 51 28.62 12.78 -3.49
N HIS A 52 29.92 13.09 -3.40
CA HIS A 52 30.86 12.21 -2.73
C HIS A 52 30.69 12.38 -1.21
N ALA A 53 30.30 11.31 -0.53
CA ALA A 53 29.88 11.37 0.88
C ALA A 53 30.96 11.82 1.86
N ALA A 54 32.25 11.62 1.52
CA ALA A 54 33.39 12.04 2.36
C ALA A 54 33.99 13.38 1.95
N LEU A 55 33.89 13.81 0.68
CA LEU A 55 34.58 14.99 0.17
C LEU A 55 33.71 16.24 0.11
N LYS A 56 32.44 16.07 -0.26
CA LYS A 56 31.42 17.15 -0.39
C LYS A 56 30.03 16.67 -0.03
N PRO A 57 29.79 16.15 1.18
CA PRO A 57 28.45 15.66 1.58
C PRO A 57 27.40 16.77 1.53
N GLU A 58 27.76 18.00 1.85
CA GLU A 58 26.88 19.17 1.86
C GLU A 58 26.32 19.55 0.50
N ALA A 59 26.98 19.11 -0.59
CA ALA A 59 26.50 19.32 -1.96
C ALA A 59 25.42 18.32 -2.38
N GLY A 60 25.22 17.24 -1.60
CA GLY A 60 24.23 16.19 -1.83
C GLY A 60 22.89 16.44 -1.14
N ARG A 61 21.88 15.66 -1.55
CA ARG A 61 20.58 15.51 -0.90
C ARG A 61 20.21 14.03 -0.96
N SER A 62 20.12 13.39 0.19
CA SER A 62 19.96 11.94 0.26
C SER A 62 18.47 11.54 0.07
N ALA A 63 18.17 10.90 -1.05
CA ALA A 63 16.88 10.26 -1.26
C ALA A 63 16.63 9.10 -0.28
N LEU A 64 17.70 8.42 0.16
CA LEU A 64 17.60 7.34 1.15
C LEU A 64 17.16 7.87 2.51
N ASP A 65 17.66 9.03 2.94
CA ASP A 65 17.29 9.63 4.22
C ASP A 65 15.78 9.95 4.24
N ALA A 66 15.25 10.49 3.12
CA ALA A 66 13.81 10.69 2.98
C ALA A 66 13.02 9.39 3.11
N LEU A 67 13.50 8.30 2.49
CA LEU A 67 12.84 7.00 2.58
C LEU A 67 12.90 6.43 4.01
N LEU A 68 14.02 6.57 4.70
CA LEU A 68 14.17 6.14 6.10
C LEU A 68 13.28 6.95 7.04
N LEU A 69 13.20 8.27 6.85
CA LEU A 69 12.26 9.15 7.58
C LEU A 69 10.81 8.75 7.33
N ALA A 70 10.45 8.41 6.09
CA ALA A 70 9.12 7.93 5.77
C ALA A 70 8.80 6.61 6.48
N PHE A 71 9.73 5.65 6.52
CA PHE A 71 9.56 4.40 7.28
C PHE A 71 9.38 4.67 8.77
N GLN A 72 10.24 5.50 9.35
CA GLN A 72 10.15 5.85 10.78
C GLN A 72 8.81 6.53 11.11
N ALA A 73 8.35 7.44 10.27
CA ALA A 73 7.08 8.11 10.47
C ALA A 73 5.87 7.16 10.31
N VAL A 74 5.96 6.14 9.45
CA VAL A 74 4.96 5.06 9.37
C VAL A 74 4.92 4.26 10.67
N GLU A 75 6.07 3.98 11.31
CA GLU A 75 6.09 3.31 12.62
C GLU A 75 5.39 4.16 13.70
N PHE A 76 5.63 5.46 13.74
CA PHE A 76 4.91 6.35 14.67
C PHE A 76 3.41 6.44 14.35
N LEU A 77 3.03 6.38 13.09
CA LEU A 77 1.62 6.38 12.70
C LEU A 77 0.88 5.13 13.18
N ARG A 78 1.56 3.98 13.34
CA ARG A 78 0.96 2.71 13.78
C ARG A 78 0.19 2.81 15.08
N GLU A 79 0.67 3.63 16.01
CA GLU A 79 0.00 3.85 17.30
C GLU A 79 -1.34 4.59 17.15
N HIS A 80 -1.51 5.34 16.07
CA HIS A 80 -2.61 6.30 15.91
C HIS A 80 -3.54 5.99 14.73
N VAL A 81 -3.72 4.71 14.43
CA VAL A 81 -4.62 4.20 13.38
C VAL A 81 -5.61 3.19 13.95
N PRO A 82 -6.72 2.88 13.27
CA PRO A 82 -7.63 1.82 13.70
C PRO A 82 -6.89 0.49 13.94
N GLU A 83 -7.30 -0.26 14.97
CA GLU A 83 -6.65 -1.51 15.43
C GLU A 83 -6.48 -2.55 14.32
N ASP A 84 -7.41 -2.61 13.39
CA ASP A 84 -7.40 -3.53 12.25
C ASP A 84 -6.47 -3.10 11.11
N THR A 85 -5.80 -1.95 11.24
CA THR A 85 -4.88 -1.45 10.21
C THR A 85 -3.59 -2.26 10.18
N ARG A 86 -3.15 -2.61 8.96
CA ARG A 86 -1.84 -3.22 8.72
C ARG A 86 -1.06 -2.37 7.72
N MET A 87 0.17 -2.05 8.06
CA MET A 87 1.07 -1.25 7.22
C MET A 87 2.39 -2.02 7.03
N HIS A 88 2.75 -2.26 5.79
CA HIS A 88 3.97 -2.95 5.42
C HIS A 88 4.75 -2.10 4.43
N TYR A 89 6.07 -2.19 4.47
CA TYR A 89 6.94 -1.51 3.52
C TYR A 89 8.22 -2.30 3.27
N THR A 90 8.87 -1.97 2.17
CA THR A 90 10.19 -2.49 1.81
C THR A 90 10.94 -1.53 0.91
N ILE A 91 12.27 -1.64 0.87
CA ILE A 91 13.10 -1.01 -0.15
C ILE A 91 13.08 -1.90 -1.38
N SER A 92 12.69 -1.37 -2.54
CA SER A 92 12.59 -2.15 -3.79
C SER A 92 13.83 -2.06 -4.67
N GLN A 93 14.70 -1.07 -4.42
CA GLN A 93 15.94 -0.87 -5.19
C GLN A 93 17.06 -0.40 -4.26
N SER A 94 18.23 -1.01 -4.40
CA SER A 94 19.42 -0.59 -3.66
C SER A 94 19.77 0.86 -4.00
N PRO A 95 19.99 1.73 -3.00
CA PRO A 95 20.26 3.14 -3.23
C PRO A 95 21.67 3.45 -3.73
N GLY A 96 22.56 2.46 -3.86
CA GLY A 96 23.92 2.61 -4.39
C GLY A 96 25.05 2.35 -3.38
N PRO A 97 26.29 2.70 -3.72
CA PRO A 97 27.45 2.45 -2.88
C PRO A 97 27.51 3.43 -1.69
N VAL A 98 28.09 2.96 -0.57
CA VAL A 98 28.13 3.68 0.72
C VAL A 98 28.86 5.03 0.71
N ASN A 99 29.76 5.23 -0.24
CA ASN A 99 30.55 6.47 -0.38
C ASN A 99 29.94 7.52 -1.31
N VAL A 100 28.71 7.29 -1.76
CA VAL A 100 27.94 8.22 -2.61
C VAL A 100 26.63 8.56 -1.92
N VAL A 101 26.31 9.84 -1.77
CA VAL A 101 24.98 10.29 -1.32
C VAL A 101 23.97 9.85 -2.36
N PRO A 102 22.95 9.02 -1.97
CA PRO A 102 22.00 8.47 -2.92
C PRO A 102 21.07 9.54 -3.50
N ASP A 103 20.99 9.61 -4.82
CA ASP A 103 20.06 10.51 -5.52
C ASP A 103 18.70 9.85 -5.83
N THR A 104 18.58 8.56 -5.63
CA THR A 104 17.33 7.84 -5.86
C THR A 104 17.14 6.76 -4.79
N ALA A 105 15.96 6.72 -4.21
CA ALA A 105 15.53 5.64 -3.31
C ALA A 105 14.06 5.29 -3.56
N VAL A 106 13.77 4.00 -3.64
CA VAL A 106 12.43 3.51 -3.97
C VAL A 106 11.90 2.61 -2.87
N GLY A 107 10.77 3.00 -2.27
CA GLY A 107 10.04 2.23 -1.29
C GLY A 107 8.70 1.75 -1.83
N VAL A 108 8.31 0.54 -1.44
CA VAL A 108 6.96 -0.01 -1.69
C VAL A 108 6.23 -0.12 -0.38
N PHE A 109 5.01 0.40 -0.34
CA PHE A 109 4.15 0.42 0.84
C PHE A 109 2.84 -0.31 0.55
N SER A 110 2.32 -1.06 1.52
CA SER A 110 1.02 -1.72 1.46
C SER A 110 0.25 -1.42 2.74
N LEU A 111 -0.87 -0.73 2.60
CA LEU A 111 -1.76 -0.35 3.68
C LEU A 111 -3.05 -1.16 3.58
N ARG A 112 -3.56 -1.71 4.69
CA ARG A 112 -4.73 -2.57 4.74
C ARG A 112 -5.61 -2.27 5.96
N SER A 113 -6.93 -2.44 5.80
CA SER A 113 -7.93 -2.40 6.88
C SER A 113 -9.16 -3.20 6.46
N TYR A 114 -9.97 -3.68 7.40
CA TYR A 114 -11.25 -4.33 7.09
C TYR A 114 -12.34 -3.34 6.63
N SER A 115 -12.04 -2.04 6.58
CA SER A 115 -12.94 -1.01 6.07
C SER A 115 -12.22 -0.12 5.07
N ARG A 116 -12.73 -0.02 3.85
CA ARG A 116 -12.20 0.89 2.83
C ARG A 116 -12.23 2.34 3.29
N GLN A 117 -13.33 2.77 3.92
CA GLN A 117 -13.47 4.14 4.42
C GLN A 117 -12.41 4.49 5.48
N LYS A 118 -12.18 3.58 6.45
CA LYS A 118 -11.12 3.77 7.45
C LYS A 118 -9.74 3.82 6.81
N LEU A 119 -9.50 2.95 5.82
CA LEU A 119 -8.22 2.89 5.12
C LEU A 119 -7.96 4.17 4.31
N ASP A 120 -8.97 4.78 3.72
CA ASP A 120 -8.80 6.05 2.99
C ASP A 120 -8.28 7.16 3.92
N GLY A 121 -8.78 7.25 5.16
CA GLY A 121 -8.24 8.19 6.16
C GLY A 121 -6.78 7.89 6.57
N VAL A 122 -6.39 6.60 6.62
CA VAL A 122 -4.98 6.22 6.87
C VAL A 122 -4.11 6.59 5.68
N VAL A 123 -4.61 6.40 4.45
CA VAL A 123 -3.90 6.79 3.21
C VAL A 123 -3.63 8.28 3.18
N GLU A 124 -4.59 9.12 3.53
CA GLU A 124 -4.39 10.58 3.59
C GLU A 124 -3.24 10.97 4.54
N ARG A 125 -3.16 10.32 5.69
CA ARG A 125 -2.07 10.54 6.65
C ARG A 125 -0.74 10.02 6.14
N PHE A 126 -0.74 8.87 5.48
CA PHE A 126 0.44 8.32 4.83
C PHE A 126 1.00 9.27 3.75
N LEU A 127 0.15 9.85 2.92
CA LEU A 127 0.58 10.80 1.88
C LEU A 127 1.25 12.04 2.50
N LYS A 128 0.75 12.53 3.64
CA LYS A 128 1.38 13.63 4.40
C LYS A 128 2.75 13.23 4.97
N ILE A 129 2.92 11.97 5.38
CA ILE A 129 4.23 11.45 5.82
C ILE A 129 5.24 11.53 4.66
N ILE A 130 4.86 11.09 3.46
CA ILE A 130 5.76 11.15 2.28
C ILE A 130 6.15 12.59 1.97
N GLN A 131 5.19 13.52 1.98
CA GLN A 131 5.46 14.96 1.80
C GLN A 131 6.41 15.52 2.87
N GLY A 132 6.16 15.18 4.15
CA GLY A 132 7.00 15.61 5.26
C GLY A 132 8.43 15.06 5.17
N ALA A 133 8.59 13.80 4.83
CA ALA A 133 9.90 13.16 4.65
C ALA A 133 10.70 13.82 3.53
N ALA A 134 10.07 14.12 2.39
CA ALA A 134 10.68 14.82 1.29
C ALA A 134 11.13 16.25 1.68
N LEU A 135 10.25 16.97 2.38
CA LEU A 135 10.54 18.33 2.85
C LEU A 135 11.72 18.36 3.82
N MET A 136 11.76 17.44 4.80
CA MET A 136 12.86 17.37 5.79
C MET A 136 14.20 17.04 5.16
N SER A 137 14.23 16.30 4.05
CA SER A 137 15.45 15.88 3.36
C SER A 137 15.84 16.77 2.17
N ASP A 138 15.04 17.81 1.90
CA ASP A 138 15.22 18.74 0.76
C ASP A 138 15.31 17.98 -0.58
N VAL A 139 14.36 17.05 -0.81
CA VAL A 139 14.26 16.21 -2.01
C VAL A 139 12.86 16.30 -2.62
N THR A 140 12.72 15.83 -3.87
CA THR A 140 11.42 15.65 -4.52
C THR A 140 10.99 14.19 -4.46
N PHE A 141 9.72 13.91 -4.83
CA PHE A 141 9.22 12.54 -4.87
C PHE A 141 8.14 12.36 -5.93
N ASP A 142 8.00 11.11 -6.38
CA ASP A 142 6.88 10.63 -7.17
C ASP A 142 6.17 9.51 -6.42
N ILE A 143 4.83 9.46 -6.53
CA ILE A 143 4.01 8.38 -6.00
C ILE A 143 3.28 7.71 -7.17
N LYS A 144 3.47 6.41 -7.29
CA LYS A 144 2.67 5.56 -8.17
C LYS A 144 1.73 4.73 -7.32
N GLU A 145 0.43 5.00 -7.43
CA GLU A 145 -0.59 4.15 -6.84
C GLU A 145 -0.67 2.83 -7.63
N GLY A 146 -0.65 1.72 -6.91
CA GLY A 146 -0.79 0.38 -7.44
C GLY A 146 -2.20 -0.17 -7.19
N ASP A 147 -2.28 -1.41 -6.69
CA ASP A 147 -3.56 -2.06 -6.44
C ASP A 147 -4.36 -1.31 -5.35
N ARG A 148 -5.61 -0.97 -5.67
CA ARG A 148 -6.61 -0.45 -4.75
C ARG A 148 -7.79 -1.41 -4.70
N LEU A 149 -7.92 -2.14 -3.59
CA LEU A 149 -8.98 -3.14 -3.39
C LEU A 149 -9.92 -2.70 -2.27
N ALA A 150 -11.21 -2.98 -2.46
CA ALA A 150 -12.21 -2.85 -1.40
C ALA A 150 -12.22 -4.09 -0.50
N ASN A 151 -12.70 -3.95 0.72
CA ASN A 151 -13.03 -5.07 1.57
C ASN A 151 -14.30 -5.77 1.07
N LYS A 152 -14.43 -7.03 1.43
CA LYS A 152 -15.63 -7.82 1.16
C LYS A 152 -16.79 -7.33 2.04
N ILE A 153 -17.98 -7.26 1.49
CA ILE A 153 -19.23 -7.09 2.23
C ILE A 153 -19.86 -8.47 2.36
N PRO A 154 -19.98 -9.06 3.56
CA PRO A 154 -20.54 -10.39 3.73
C PRO A 154 -22.06 -10.40 3.47
N VAL A 155 -22.55 -11.44 2.79
CA VAL A 155 -23.97 -11.71 2.61
C VAL A 155 -24.31 -12.98 3.38
N LEU A 156 -24.53 -12.86 4.70
CA LEU A 156 -24.61 -14.00 5.63
C LEU A 156 -25.66 -15.02 5.24
N LYS A 157 -26.86 -14.59 4.87
CA LYS A 157 -27.94 -15.52 4.43
C LYS A 157 -27.55 -16.35 3.20
N LEU A 158 -26.81 -15.77 2.25
CA LEU A 158 -26.33 -16.50 1.09
C LEU A 158 -25.21 -17.46 1.47
N ASN A 159 -24.36 -17.07 2.41
CA ASN A 159 -23.30 -17.92 2.93
C ASN A 159 -23.88 -19.15 3.65
N ASP A 160 -24.92 -18.96 4.48
CA ASP A 160 -25.62 -20.06 5.17
C ASP A 160 -26.21 -21.04 4.16
N LEU A 161 -26.92 -20.53 3.15
CA LEU A 161 -27.49 -21.35 2.08
C LEU A 161 -26.43 -22.14 1.28
N LEU A 162 -25.28 -21.54 1.04
CA LEU A 162 -24.15 -22.22 0.41
C LEU A 162 -23.63 -23.36 1.27
N MET A 163 -23.50 -23.17 2.57
CA MET A 163 -23.02 -24.20 3.49
C MET A 163 -24.02 -25.35 3.67
N GLU A 164 -25.32 -25.07 3.61
CA GLU A 164 -26.38 -26.11 3.66
C GLU A 164 -26.35 -27.02 2.43
N ASN A 165 -25.78 -26.56 1.30
CA ASN A 165 -25.74 -27.29 0.04
C ASN A 165 -24.32 -27.78 -0.34
N ALA A 166 -23.32 -27.57 0.49
CA ALA A 166 -21.93 -28.02 0.27
C ALA A 166 -21.65 -29.34 0.97
#